data_b86f2fdcb526847821728a4f3081a872
#
_entry.id   b86f2fdcb526847821728a4f3081a872
#
_cell.length_a   1.000
_cell.length_b   1.000
_cell.length_c   1.000
_cell.angle_alpha   90.00
_cell.angle_beta   90.00
_cell.angle_gamma   90.00
#
_symmetry.space_group_name_H-M   'P 1'
#
loop_
_entity.id
_entity.type
_entity.pdbx_description
1 polymer ?
#
loop_
_entity_poly.entity_id
_entity_poly.type
_entity_poly.pdbx_seq_one_letter_code
_entity_poly.pdbx_strand_id
1 'polypeptide(L)'
;SYFSNVDGMVWFVRRVMPKIVECVSKVRLEIVGRAPSREILRLAGTHVQVVGEVPDMTPFLEKASVVVAPIRIGTGVRVKVLEAMSHGKAVVCTPAALRGIPAKHGVHCRAAREEHGFAREVSALLQDRKLRRRFGQAARAMVRERFSPEGSGRAMEEAIRVAIARRGFS
;
A
#
# COMPACT_ATOMS: atom_id res chain seq x y z
N SER A 1 13.16 -0.06 4.66
CA SER A 1 14.40 -0.79 4.43
C SER A 1 14.16 -1.94 3.44
N TYR A 2 15.18 -2.34 2.73
CA TYR A 2 15.15 -3.43 1.77
C TYR A 2 14.67 -4.75 2.41
N PHE A 3 15.21 -5.09 3.57
CA PHE A 3 14.88 -6.29 4.34
C PHE A 3 13.36 -6.41 4.66
N SER A 4 12.73 -5.33 5.09
CA SER A 4 11.30 -5.35 5.45
C SER A 4 10.38 -5.59 4.24
N ASN A 5 10.81 -5.17 3.05
CA ASN A 5 10.06 -5.43 1.82
C ASN A 5 10.19 -6.89 1.39
N VAL A 6 11.40 -7.49 1.50
CA VAL A 6 11.65 -8.89 1.19
C VAL A 6 10.85 -9.79 2.14
N ASP A 7 10.98 -9.61 3.47
CA ASP A 7 10.24 -10.37 4.48
C ASP A 7 8.72 -10.35 4.24
N GLY A 8 8.18 -9.15 4.03
CA GLY A 8 6.74 -8.99 3.79
C GLY A 8 6.29 -9.67 2.50
N MET A 9 7.06 -9.57 1.43
CA MET A 9 6.71 -10.17 0.15
C MET A 9 6.81 -11.70 0.18
N VAL A 10 7.84 -12.24 0.84
CA VAL A 10 7.99 -13.70 1.05
C VAL A 10 6.81 -14.25 1.85
N TRP A 11 6.46 -13.59 2.95
CA TRP A 11 5.28 -13.94 3.74
C TRP A 11 4.00 -13.89 2.88
N PHE A 12 3.81 -12.83 2.11
CA PHE A 12 2.62 -12.67 1.27
C PHE A 12 2.51 -13.80 0.24
N VAL A 13 3.58 -14.07 -0.50
CA VAL A 13 3.55 -15.09 -1.55
C VAL A 13 3.39 -16.49 -0.98
N ARG A 14 4.07 -16.81 0.12
CA ARG A 14 4.04 -18.18 0.67
C ARG A 14 2.80 -18.48 1.51
N ARG A 15 2.24 -17.47 2.19
CA ARG A 15 1.20 -17.68 3.21
C ARG A 15 -0.16 -17.08 2.83
N VAL A 16 -0.17 -15.98 2.10
CA VAL A 16 -1.41 -15.25 1.76
C VAL A 16 -1.88 -15.60 0.34
N MET A 17 -0.97 -15.61 -0.63
CA MET A 17 -1.29 -15.82 -2.05
C MET A 17 -2.04 -17.13 -2.33
N PRO A 18 -1.70 -18.30 -1.74
CA PRO A 18 -2.45 -19.53 -1.94
C PRO A 18 -3.93 -19.37 -1.58
N LYS A 19 -4.23 -18.69 -0.47
CA LYS A 19 -5.61 -18.44 -0.01
C LYS A 19 -6.38 -17.50 -0.95
N ILE A 20 -5.68 -16.56 -1.59
CA ILE A 20 -6.29 -15.69 -2.61
C ILE A 20 -6.61 -16.51 -3.88
N VAL A 21 -5.70 -17.39 -4.29
CA VAL A 21 -5.89 -18.25 -5.48
C VAL A 21 -7.10 -19.18 -5.33
N GLU A 22 -7.34 -19.70 -4.11
CA GLU A 22 -8.55 -20.50 -3.81
C GLU A 22 -9.84 -19.71 -4.10
N CYS A 23 -9.86 -18.41 -3.84
CA CYS A 23 -11.01 -17.54 -4.05
C CYS A 23 -11.07 -16.91 -5.45
N VAL A 24 -9.90 -16.66 -6.06
CA VAL A 24 -9.72 -15.95 -7.33
C VAL A 24 -8.65 -16.65 -8.15
N SER A 25 -8.99 -17.74 -8.82
CA SER A 25 -8.05 -18.65 -9.50
C SER A 25 -7.21 -17.99 -10.60
N LYS A 26 -7.70 -16.92 -11.23
CA LYS A 26 -7.00 -16.20 -12.31
C LYS A 26 -6.14 -15.02 -11.80
N VAL A 27 -5.96 -14.87 -10.48
CA VAL A 27 -5.16 -13.79 -9.92
C VAL A 27 -3.69 -13.93 -10.32
N ARG A 28 -3.06 -12.79 -10.59
CA ARG A 28 -1.60 -12.68 -10.80
C ARG A 28 -1.04 -11.58 -9.93
N LEU A 29 0.09 -11.84 -9.31
CA LEU A 29 0.89 -10.88 -8.57
C LEU A 29 2.08 -10.45 -9.44
N GLU A 30 2.24 -9.16 -9.67
CA GLU A 30 3.43 -8.57 -10.27
C GLU A 30 4.27 -7.91 -9.17
N ILE A 31 5.52 -8.36 -9.01
CA ILE A 31 6.48 -7.79 -8.05
C ILE A 31 7.43 -6.90 -8.84
N VAL A 32 7.25 -5.58 -8.65
CA VAL A 32 8.05 -4.56 -9.34
C VAL A 32 8.97 -3.87 -8.34
N GLY A 33 10.24 -3.78 -8.65
CA GLY A 33 11.21 -3.11 -7.79
C GLY A 33 12.64 -3.34 -8.22
N ARG A 34 13.52 -2.40 -7.84
CA ARG A 34 14.93 -2.41 -8.20
C ARG A 34 15.67 -3.55 -7.49
N ALA A 35 16.61 -4.17 -8.22
CA ALA A 35 17.54 -5.17 -7.72
C ALA A 35 16.89 -6.26 -6.84
N PRO A 36 15.94 -7.06 -7.38
CA PRO A 36 15.28 -8.09 -6.59
C PRO A 36 16.31 -9.10 -6.06
N SER A 37 16.20 -9.44 -4.76
CA SER A 37 17.08 -10.44 -4.17
C SER A 37 16.85 -11.82 -4.77
N ARG A 38 17.82 -12.73 -4.59
CA ARG A 38 17.66 -14.15 -4.99
C ARG A 38 16.41 -14.77 -4.34
N GLU A 39 16.06 -14.33 -3.13
CA GLU A 39 14.88 -14.80 -2.43
C GLU A 39 13.60 -14.34 -3.12
N ILE A 40 13.52 -13.08 -3.57
CA ILE A 40 12.39 -12.56 -4.36
C ILE A 40 12.31 -13.25 -5.72
N LEU A 41 13.43 -13.44 -6.42
CA LEU A 41 13.46 -14.12 -7.72
C LEU A 41 12.92 -15.55 -7.64
N ARG A 42 13.18 -16.26 -6.54
CA ARG A 42 12.66 -17.63 -6.28
C ARG A 42 11.16 -17.69 -6.00
N LEU A 43 10.50 -16.55 -5.83
CA LEU A 43 9.03 -16.49 -5.66
C LEU A 43 8.27 -16.56 -6.99
N ALA A 44 8.96 -16.43 -8.12
CA ALA A 44 8.34 -16.52 -9.43
C ALA A 44 7.67 -17.88 -9.63
N GLY A 45 6.48 -17.89 -10.23
CA GLY A 45 5.68 -19.08 -10.46
C GLY A 45 4.39 -18.77 -11.20
N THR A 46 3.46 -19.72 -11.26
CA THR A 46 2.21 -19.63 -12.04
C THR A 46 1.40 -18.35 -11.76
N HIS A 47 1.35 -17.93 -10.50
CA HIS A 47 0.57 -16.77 -10.06
C HIS A 47 1.45 -15.56 -9.68
N VAL A 48 2.78 -15.68 -9.79
CA VAL A 48 3.72 -14.65 -9.35
C VAL A 48 4.73 -14.36 -10.45
N GLN A 49 4.78 -13.12 -10.90
CA GLN A 49 5.76 -12.62 -11.83
C GLN A 49 6.68 -11.61 -11.13
N VAL A 50 7.98 -11.86 -11.16
CA VAL A 50 8.99 -10.90 -10.71
C VAL A 50 9.44 -10.09 -11.93
N VAL A 51 9.00 -8.84 -11.99
CA VAL A 51 9.29 -7.95 -13.14
C VAL A 51 10.67 -7.32 -13.00
N GLY A 52 11.07 -6.97 -11.76
CA GLY A 52 12.34 -6.27 -11.52
C GLY A 52 12.19 -4.76 -11.59
N GLU A 53 13.27 -4.09 -11.99
CA GLU A 53 13.32 -2.63 -12.13
C GLU A 53 12.62 -2.18 -13.41
N VAL A 54 11.85 -1.12 -13.29
CA VAL A 54 11.15 -0.49 -14.43
C VAL A 54 11.43 1.01 -14.42
N PRO A 55 11.53 1.65 -15.59
CA PRO A 55 11.76 3.10 -15.67
C PRO A 55 10.57 3.92 -15.16
N ASP A 56 9.35 3.37 -15.28
CA ASP A 56 8.11 4.02 -14.86
C ASP A 56 7.17 3.00 -14.20
N MET A 57 6.69 3.32 -13.00
CA MET A 57 5.71 2.51 -12.26
C MET A 57 4.27 2.76 -12.71
N THR A 58 4.00 3.87 -13.38
CA THR A 58 2.65 4.30 -13.74
C THR A 58 1.86 3.22 -14.50
N PRO A 59 2.41 2.58 -15.56
CA PRO A 59 1.67 1.56 -16.30
C PRO A 59 1.29 0.35 -15.44
N PHE A 60 2.16 -0.04 -14.50
CA PHE A 60 1.88 -1.14 -13.57
C PHE A 60 0.80 -0.77 -12.56
N LEU A 61 0.85 0.45 -12.03
CA LEU A 61 -0.18 0.95 -11.14
C LEU A 61 -1.51 1.07 -11.89
N GLU A 62 -1.55 1.60 -13.10
CA GLU A 62 -2.77 1.74 -13.89
C GLU A 62 -3.44 0.38 -14.16
N LYS A 63 -2.67 -0.62 -14.53
CA LYS A 63 -3.13 -1.99 -14.79
C LYS A 63 -3.58 -2.72 -13.53
N ALA A 64 -2.96 -2.44 -12.38
CA ALA A 64 -3.25 -3.14 -11.13
C ALA A 64 -4.70 -2.93 -10.69
N SER A 65 -5.39 -4.02 -10.37
CA SER A 65 -6.71 -4.00 -9.73
C SER A 65 -6.61 -3.65 -8.24
N VAL A 66 -5.62 -4.20 -7.55
CA VAL A 66 -5.36 -4.00 -6.12
C VAL A 66 -3.85 -3.89 -5.92
N VAL A 67 -3.42 -2.98 -5.08
CA VAL A 67 -2.01 -2.89 -4.65
C VAL A 67 -1.88 -3.47 -3.24
N VAL A 68 -0.86 -4.30 -3.02
CA VAL A 68 -0.60 -4.90 -1.71
C VAL A 68 0.68 -4.35 -1.09
N ALA A 69 0.62 -4.03 0.20
CA ALA A 69 1.77 -3.57 0.98
C ALA A 69 1.93 -4.42 2.26
N PRO A 70 2.45 -5.65 2.14
CA PRO A 70 2.52 -6.62 3.24
C PRO A 70 3.72 -6.37 4.16
N ILE A 71 3.96 -5.13 4.57
CA ILE A 71 5.12 -4.73 5.37
C ILE A 71 4.86 -5.08 6.82
N ARG A 72 5.63 -6.01 7.38
CA ARG A 72 5.46 -6.51 8.74
C ARG A 72 6.33 -5.77 9.77
N ILE A 73 7.49 -5.31 9.34
CA ILE A 73 8.54 -4.71 10.16
C ILE A 73 9.01 -3.39 9.52
N GLY A 74 9.53 -2.50 10.34
CA GLY A 74 10.20 -1.27 9.88
C GLY A 74 9.50 0.01 10.28
N THR A 75 10.26 1.11 10.25
CA THR A 75 9.85 2.47 10.62
C THR A 75 9.81 3.38 9.39
N GLY A 76 9.14 4.52 9.50
CA GLY A 76 9.06 5.55 8.47
C GLY A 76 7.86 5.41 7.52
N VAL A 77 7.58 6.51 6.82
CA VAL A 77 6.48 6.63 5.87
C VAL A 77 6.75 5.76 4.63
N ARG A 78 5.75 5.05 4.18
CA ARG A 78 5.82 4.17 3.00
C ARG A 78 5.41 4.92 1.74
N VAL A 79 6.38 5.58 1.11
CA VAL A 79 6.16 6.36 -0.12
C VAL A 79 5.42 5.55 -1.19
N LYS A 80 5.75 4.27 -1.36
CA LYS A 80 5.06 3.39 -2.33
C LYS A 80 3.57 3.19 -2.04
N VAL A 81 3.16 3.25 -0.77
CA VAL A 81 1.73 3.21 -0.40
C VAL A 81 1.05 4.51 -0.78
N LEU A 82 1.69 5.66 -0.50
CA LEU A 82 1.18 6.97 -0.91
C LEU A 82 1.11 7.12 -2.43
N GLU A 83 2.10 6.62 -3.15
CA GLU A 83 2.14 6.58 -4.61
C GLU A 83 0.95 5.78 -5.17
N ALA A 84 0.71 4.57 -4.70
CA ALA A 84 -0.46 3.78 -5.10
C ALA A 84 -1.78 4.49 -4.79
N MET A 85 -1.88 5.12 -3.62
CA MET A 85 -3.07 5.90 -3.21
C MET A 85 -3.26 7.14 -4.09
N SER A 86 -2.19 7.85 -4.47
CA SER A 86 -2.26 9.03 -5.36
C SER A 86 -2.76 8.67 -6.76
N HIS A 87 -2.45 7.46 -7.24
CA HIS A 87 -3.00 6.88 -8.47
C HIS A 87 -4.43 6.35 -8.32
N GLY A 88 -5.07 6.54 -7.15
CA GLY A 88 -6.44 6.10 -6.90
C GLY A 88 -6.60 4.58 -6.85
N LYS A 89 -5.55 3.86 -6.45
CA LYS A 89 -5.60 2.40 -6.31
C LYS A 89 -6.16 1.97 -4.97
N ALA A 90 -6.95 0.91 -4.98
CA ALA A 90 -7.35 0.24 -3.75
C ALA A 90 -6.14 -0.48 -3.15
N VAL A 91 -5.84 -0.18 -1.90
CA VAL A 91 -4.66 -0.72 -1.20
C VAL A 91 -5.10 -1.67 -0.09
N VAL A 92 -4.48 -2.86 -0.06
CA VAL A 92 -4.50 -3.75 1.10
C VAL A 92 -3.11 -3.78 1.71
N CYS A 93 -3.04 -3.54 3.01
CA CYS A 93 -1.76 -3.42 3.69
C CYS A 93 -1.79 -3.99 5.11
N THR A 94 -0.63 -4.10 5.73
CA THR A 94 -0.55 -4.34 7.16
C THR A 94 -0.70 -3.00 7.91
N PRO A 95 -1.09 -3.00 9.19
CA PRO A 95 -1.08 -1.78 10.00
C PRO A 95 0.30 -1.12 10.09
N ALA A 96 1.38 -1.91 10.02
CA ALA A 96 2.75 -1.39 10.00
C ALA A 96 3.06 -0.56 8.74
N ALA A 97 2.42 -0.87 7.62
CA ALA A 97 2.59 -0.11 6.37
C ALA A 97 1.91 1.27 6.41
N LEU A 98 0.98 1.51 7.35
CA LEU A 98 0.26 2.77 7.50
C LEU A 98 0.95 3.75 8.47
N ARG A 99 2.05 3.37 9.11
CA ARG A 99 2.75 4.28 10.03
C ARG A 99 3.17 5.56 9.32
N GLY A 100 2.77 6.70 9.88
CA GLY A 100 3.01 8.03 9.30
C GLY A 100 2.14 8.39 8.10
N ILE A 101 1.15 7.54 7.76
CA ILE A 101 0.14 7.82 6.74
C ILE A 101 -1.22 7.95 7.43
N PRO A 102 -1.96 9.07 7.28
CA PRO A 102 -3.24 9.29 7.96
C PRO A 102 -4.40 8.50 7.30
N ALA A 103 -4.09 7.38 6.66
CA ALA A 103 -5.08 6.50 6.06
C ALA A 103 -5.77 5.63 7.11
N LYS A 104 -7.10 5.52 7.02
CA LYS A 104 -7.96 4.77 7.93
C LYS A 104 -8.42 3.48 7.26
N HIS A 105 -8.30 2.35 7.98
CA HIS A 105 -8.93 1.09 7.58
C HIS A 105 -10.44 1.25 7.36
N GLY A 106 -10.97 0.64 6.32
CA GLY A 106 -12.40 0.73 5.98
C GLY A 106 -12.82 2.01 5.24
N VAL A 107 -11.96 3.02 5.19
CA VAL A 107 -12.20 4.31 4.50
C VAL A 107 -11.25 4.49 3.32
N HIS A 108 -9.94 4.55 3.57
CA HIS A 108 -8.94 4.83 2.56
C HIS A 108 -8.19 3.57 2.06
N CYS A 109 -8.19 2.52 2.88
CA CYS A 109 -7.55 1.25 2.58
C CYS A 109 -8.19 0.10 3.36
N ARG A 110 -7.76 -1.12 3.04
CA ARG A 110 -8.00 -2.29 3.88
C ARG A 110 -6.72 -2.67 4.60
N ALA A 111 -6.80 -2.95 5.89
CA ALA A 111 -5.64 -3.33 6.69
C ALA A 111 -5.90 -4.63 7.45
N ALA A 112 -4.96 -5.58 7.37
CA ALA A 112 -5.00 -6.84 8.09
C ALA A 112 -3.59 -7.27 8.49
N ARG A 113 -3.47 -7.98 9.63
CA ARG A 113 -2.19 -8.52 10.14
C ARG A 113 -1.99 -9.98 9.74
N GLU A 114 -3.08 -10.74 9.84
CA GLU A 114 -3.07 -12.19 9.70
C GLU A 114 -3.32 -12.62 8.27
N GLU A 115 -2.81 -13.79 7.89
CA GLU A 115 -2.86 -14.35 6.55
C GLU A 115 -4.28 -14.44 5.99
N HIS A 116 -5.19 -15.02 6.75
CA HIS A 116 -6.59 -15.18 6.33
C HIS A 116 -7.31 -13.83 6.19
N GLY A 117 -7.09 -12.92 7.13
CA GLY A 117 -7.63 -11.57 7.07
C GLY A 117 -7.12 -10.81 5.84
N PHE A 118 -5.82 -10.88 5.57
CA PHE A 118 -5.22 -10.21 4.43
C PHE A 118 -5.74 -10.79 3.10
N ALA A 119 -5.79 -12.12 2.98
CA ALA A 119 -6.31 -12.80 1.80
C ALA A 119 -7.78 -12.45 1.55
N ARG A 120 -8.62 -12.44 2.58
CA ARG A 120 -10.04 -12.05 2.50
C ARG A 120 -10.20 -10.62 1.98
N GLU A 121 -9.42 -9.64 2.51
CA GLU A 121 -9.50 -8.25 2.08
C GLU A 121 -9.06 -8.07 0.62
N VAL A 122 -8.00 -8.79 0.19
CA VAL A 122 -7.57 -8.78 -1.22
C VAL A 122 -8.63 -9.39 -2.13
N SER A 123 -9.14 -10.58 -1.78
CA SER A 123 -10.16 -11.28 -2.59
C SER A 123 -11.44 -10.46 -2.73
N ALA A 124 -11.90 -9.84 -1.65
CA ALA A 124 -13.09 -8.96 -1.69
C ALA A 124 -12.89 -7.78 -2.65
N LEU A 125 -11.71 -7.15 -2.63
CA LEU A 125 -11.42 -6.06 -3.56
C LEU A 125 -11.22 -6.56 -5.00
N LEU A 126 -10.67 -7.75 -5.24
CA LEU A 126 -10.53 -8.31 -6.57
C LEU A 126 -11.89 -8.61 -7.21
N GLN A 127 -12.86 -9.06 -6.41
CA GLN A 127 -14.20 -9.45 -6.86
C GLN A 127 -15.17 -8.26 -7.00
N ASP A 128 -14.96 -7.16 -6.27
CA ASP A 128 -15.87 -6.01 -6.30
C ASP A 128 -15.20 -4.74 -6.87
N ARG A 129 -15.53 -4.43 -8.15
CA ARG A 129 -15.03 -3.24 -8.85
C ARG A 129 -15.54 -1.93 -8.22
N LYS A 130 -16.78 -1.91 -7.72
CA LYS A 130 -17.36 -0.69 -7.09
C LYS A 130 -16.62 -0.39 -5.78
N LEU A 131 -16.36 -1.43 -5.00
CA LEU A 131 -15.60 -1.34 -3.77
C LEU A 131 -14.17 -0.81 -4.03
N ARG A 132 -13.47 -1.36 -5.04
CA ARG A 132 -12.14 -0.85 -5.44
C ARG A 132 -12.16 0.63 -5.77
N ARG A 133 -13.13 1.08 -6.59
CA ARG A 133 -13.26 2.49 -6.97
C ARG A 133 -13.50 3.38 -5.75
N ARG A 134 -14.37 2.98 -4.84
CA ARG A 134 -14.65 3.71 -3.60
C ARG A 134 -13.38 3.93 -2.77
N PHE A 135 -12.62 2.85 -2.51
CA PHE A 135 -11.37 2.95 -1.75
C PHE A 135 -10.31 3.77 -2.47
N GLY A 136 -10.13 3.56 -3.76
CA GLY A 136 -9.16 4.30 -4.56
C GLY A 136 -9.45 5.80 -4.60
N GLN A 137 -10.72 6.20 -4.77
CA GLN A 137 -11.13 7.61 -4.76
C GLN A 137 -10.91 8.25 -3.39
N ALA A 138 -11.31 7.57 -2.30
CA ALA A 138 -11.10 8.06 -0.94
C ALA A 138 -9.60 8.20 -0.60
N ALA A 139 -8.79 7.21 -0.99
CA ALA A 139 -7.34 7.24 -0.80
C ALA A 139 -6.69 8.40 -1.55
N ARG A 140 -7.05 8.59 -2.83
CA ARG A 140 -6.53 9.69 -3.66
C ARG A 140 -6.92 11.06 -3.09
N ALA A 141 -8.15 11.23 -2.64
CA ALA A 141 -8.61 12.47 -2.03
C ALA A 141 -7.79 12.80 -0.78
N MET A 142 -7.58 11.83 0.11
CA MET A 142 -6.77 11.98 1.32
C MET A 142 -5.32 12.37 0.99
N VAL A 143 -4.70 11.72 -0.02
CA VAL A 143 -3.30 12.04 -0.40
C VAL A 143 -3.23 13.46 -0.95
N ARG A 144 -4.17 13.87 -1.81
CA ARG A 144 -4.20 15.25 -2.34
C ARG A 144 -4.39 16.29 -1.25
N GLU A 145 -5.23 16.02 -0.26
CA GLU A 145 -5.48 16.94 0.85
C GLU A 145 -4.27 17.08 1.78
N ARG A 146 -3.57 15.96 2.07
CA ARG A 146 -2.56 15.92 3.13
C ARG A 146 -1.12 16.02 2.65
N PHE A 147 -0.85 15.68 1.39
CA PHE A 147 0.51 15.56 0.83
C PHE A 147 0.72 16.41 -0.45
N SER A 148 -0.25 17.23 -0.87
CA SER A 148 -0.01 18.23 -1.91
C SER A 148 0.82 19.40 -1.35
N PRO A 149 1.46 20.21 -2.21
CA PRO A 149 2.14 21.43 -1.78
C PRO A 149 1.22 22.34 -0.94
N GLU A 150 -0.04 22.48 -1.34
CA GLU A 150 -1.04 23.29 -0.61
C GLU A 150 -1.45 22.63 0.73
N GLY A 151 -1.53 21.29 0.77
CA GLY A 151 -1.81 20.54 1.99
C GLY A 151 -0.64 20.57 2.98
N SER A 152 0.59 20.51 2.46
CA SER A 152 1.82 20.63 3.27
C SER A 152 1.96 22.04 3.84
N GLY A 153 1.61 23.08 3.07
CA GLY A 153 1.57 24.48 3.53
C GLY A 153 0.58 24.67 4.70
N ARG A 154 -0.64 24.15 4.56
CA ARG A 154 -1.65 24.21 5.63
C ARG A 154 -1.24 23.47 6.90
N ALA A 155 -0.63 22.29 6.77
CA ALA A 155 -0.11 21.54 7.92
C ALA A 155 1.03 22.29 8.62
N MET A 156 1.89 22.97 7.87
CA MET A 156 2.97 23.82 8.39
C MET A 156 2.38 25.05 9.11
N GLU A 157 1.42 25.74 8.51
CA GLU A 157 0.74 26.89 9.13
C GLU A 157 0.04 26.52 10.44
N GLU A 158 -0.65 25.37 10.47
CA GLU A 158 -1.30 24.88 11.68
C GLU A 158 -0.30 24.51 12.78
N ALA A 159 0.82 23.86 12.40
CA ALA A 159 1.91 23.57 13.33
C ALA A 159 2.55 24.85 13.90
N ILE A 160 2.74 25.89 13.07
CA ILE A 160 3.25 27.19 13.49
C ILE A 160 2.24 27.88 14.42
N ARG A 161 0.95 27.86 14.09
CA ARG A 161 -0.13 28.46 14.92
C ARG A 161 -0.21 27.80 16.29
N VAL A 162 -0.12 26.46 16.36
CA VAL A 162 -0.09 25.70 17.62
C VAL A 162 1.16 26.02 18.43
N ALA A 163 2.32 26.15 17.77
CA ALA A 163 3.58 26.51 18.46
C ALA A 163 3.56 27.92 19.03
N ILE A 164 2.96 28.89 18.31
CA ILE A 164 2.81 30.27 18.79
C ILE A 164 1.82 30.32 19.96
N ALA A 165 0.67 29.62 19.88
CA ALA A 165 -0.32 29.56 20.96
C ALA A 165 0.27 28.96 22.26
N ARG A 166 1.19 28.00 22.16
CA ARG A 166 1.89 27.42 23.32
C ARG A 166 2.95 28.34 23.94
N ARG A 167 3.50 29.31 23.21
CA ARG A 167 4.47 30.30 23.72
C ARG A 167 3.81 31.53 24.34
N GLY A 168 2.52 31.72 24.14
CA GLY A 168 1.77 32.86 24.71
C GLY A 168 1.26 32.66 26.14
N PHE A 169 1.67 31.59 26.83
CA PHE A 169 1.38 31.32 28.24
C PHE A 169 2.71 31.14 29.02
N SER A 170 3.55 32.17 29.03
CA SER A 170 4.70 32.28 29.95
C SER A 170 4.82 33.73 30.40
#